data_46a53c52d41d5dad57626eb4aebec003
#
_entry.id   46a53c52d41d5dad57626eb4aebec003
#
_cell.length_a   1.000
_cell.length_b   1.000
_cell.length_c   1.000
_cell.angle_alpha   90.00
_cell.angle_beta   90.00
_cell.angle_gamma   90.00
#
_symmetry.space_group_name_H-M   'P 1'
#
loop_
_entity.id
_entity.type
_entity.pdbx_description
1 polymer ?
#
loop_
_entity_poly.entity_id
_entity_poly.type
_entity_poly.pdbx_seq_one_letter_code
_entity_poly.pdbx_strand_id
1 'polypeptide(L)'
;MIYPITVFGDPLLRQTAKPIDKDYPELAKLVDDMFETMYFSDGVGLAAPQIGLSIRIFVIDATTYADEEPELADFKKAFINPEIIERIGDEWTMNEGCLSLPEIREDVVRPETVRIKYMDENFVEHIETYGGFAARVIQHEYDHLDGIMFIDLLNPLRRRLLKGKLTAITKGKVPTKYRQKLPGKK
;
A
#
# COMPACT_ATOMS: atom_id res chain seq x y z
N MET A 1 -2.01 17.36 5.52
CA MET A 1 -1.20 17.80 4.33
C MET A 1 -1.27 16.71 3.26
N ILE A 2 -1.51 17.08 1.98
CA ILE A 2 -1.55 16.10 0.88
C ILE A 2 -0.15 15.95 0.27
N TYR A 3 0.42 14.76 0.37
CA TYR A 3 1.72 14.40 -0.20
C TYR A 3 1.62 14.08 -1.69
N PRO A 4 2.67 14.33 -2.50
CA PRO A 4 2.75 13.76 -3.84
C PRO A 4 3.01 12.25 -3.77
N ILE A 5 2.39 11.48 -4.65
CA ILE A 5 2.60 10.03 -4.74
C ILE A 5 3.89 9.73 -5.51
N THR A 6 4.82 9.05 -4.87
CA THR A 6 6.03 8.50 -5.49
C THR A 6 5.62 7.39 -6.45
N VAL A 7 5.97 7.53 -7.73
CA VAL A 7 5.57 6.57 -8.76
C VAL A 7 6.69 5.61 -9.14
N PHE A 8 6.32 4.55 -9.82
CA PHE A 8 7.22 3.49 -10.31
C PHE A 8 8.50 4.06 -10.97
N GLY A 9 9.62 3.43 -10.65
CA GLY A 9 10.95 3.83 -11.09
C GLY A 9 11.74 4.63 -10.06
N ASP A 10 11.09 5.17 -9.02
CA ASP A 10 11.81 5.79 -7.90
C ASP A 10 12.48 4.69 -7.07
N PRO A 11 13.80 4.78 -6.81
CA PRO A 11 14.53 3.77 -6.03
C PRO A 11 14.00 3.54 -4.62
N LEU A 12 13.34 4.54 -4.02
CA LEU A 12 12.79 4.44 -2.68
C LEU A 12 11.71 3.33 -2.60
N LEU A 13 10.90 3.17 -3.64
CA LEU A 13 9.88 2.12 -3.71
C LEU A 13 10.44 0.69 -3.79
N ARG A 14 11.76 0.55 -3.90
CA ARG A 14 12.48 -0.73 -3.93
C ARG A 14 13.32 -0.99 -2.68
N GLN A 15 13.24 -0.10 -1.71
CA GLN A 15 13.95 -0.24 -0.44
C GLN A 15 13.06 -0.93 0.59
N THR A 16 13.67 -1.72 1.46
CA THR A 16 13.00 -2.18 2.69
C THR A 16 12.88 -1.01 3.65
N ALA A 17 11.66 -0.69 4.04
CA ALA A 17 11.34 0.38 4.96
C ALA A 17 11.79 0.03 6.39
N LYS A 18 12.21 1.03 7.15
CA LYS A 18 12.75 0.88 8.51
C LYS A 18 11.64 1.01 9.56
N PRO A 19 11.72 0.25 10.65
CA PRO A 19 10.82 0.46 11.78
C PRO A 19 11.04 1.86 12.39
N ILE A 20 10.02 2.35 13.09
CA ILE A 20 10.07 3.59 13.85
C ILE A 20 9.86 3.32 15.33
N ASP A 21 10.31 4.25 16.17
CA ASP A 21 10.09 4.21 17.62
C ASP A 21 8.83 5.01 18.00
N LYS A 22 8.36 4.81 19.23
CA LYS A 22 7.19 5.53 19.79
C LYS A 22 7.37 7.05 19.83
N ASP A 23 8.63 7.51 19.86
CA ASP A 23 8.96 8.93 19.90
C ASP A 23 9.16 9.53 18.49
N TYR A 24 8.66 8.82 17.44
CA TYR A 24 8.72 9.33 16.07
C TYR A 24 7.99 10.68 15.97
N PRO A 25 8.66 11.74 15.46
CA PRO A 25 8.12 13.09 15.47
C PRO A 25 6.77 13.19 14.73
N GLU A 26 5.79 13.84 15.39
CA GLU A 26 4.47 14.13 14.79
C GLU A 26 3.76 12.91 14.18
N LEU A 27 3.91 11.72 14.79
CA LEU A 27 3.36 10.48 14.24
C LEU A 27 1.85 10.56 13.97
N ALA A 28 1.05 11.05 14.93
CA ALA A 28 -0.39 11.20 14.74
C ALA A 28 -0.72 12.09 13.54
N LYS A 29 -0.02 13.22 13.41
CA LYS A 29 -0.19 14.11 12.26
C LYS A 29 0.20 13.44 10.94
N LEU A 30 1.28 12.65 10.93
CA LEU A 30 1.69 11.90 9.74
C LEU A 30 0.62 10.91 9.32
N VAL A 31 0.04 10.16 10.27
CA VAL A 31 -1.04 9.20 9.99
C VAL A 31 -2.27 9.90 9.42
N ASP A 32 -2.68 11.03 10.00
CA ASP A 32 -3.78 11.85 9.47
C ASP A 32 -3.49 12.35 8.05
N ASP A 33 -2.29 12.86 7.82
CA ASP A 33 -1.85 13.33 6.49
C ASP A 33 -1.80 12.16 5.47
N MET A 34 -1.47 10.93 5.90
CA MET A 34 -1.52 9.74 5.05
C MET A 34 -2.95 9.38 4.66
N PHE A 35 -3.89 9.38 5.60
CA PHE A 35 -5.30 9.17 5.29
C PHE A 35 -5.83 10.25 4.34
N GLU A 36 -5.55 11.53 4.61
CA GLU A 36 -5.95 12.64 3.73
C GLU A 36 -5.41 12.47 2.30
N THR A 37 -4.13 12.08 2.18
CA THR A 37 -3.48 11.82 0.88
C THR A 37 -4.13 10.63 0.16
N MET A 38 -4.42 9.56 0.89
CA MET A 38 -5.08 8.37 0.39
C MET A 38 -6.47 8.71 -0.19
N TYR A 39 -7.31 9.41 0.57
CA TYR A 39 -8.64 9.81 0.11
C TYR A 39 -8.59 10.75 -1.10
N PHE A 40 -7.71 11.75 -1.06
CA PHE A 40 -7.53 12.68 -2.19
C PHE A 40 -7.11 11.96 -3.48
N SER A 41 -6.42 10.82 -3.34
CA SER A 41 -5.93 10.03 -4.47
C SER A 41 -6.87 8.89 -4.88
N ASP A 42 -8.07 8.79 -4.29
CA ASP A 42 -9.05 7.72 -4.50
C ASP A 42 -8.47 6.32 -4.13
N GLY A 43 -7.62 6.24 -3.10
CA GLY A 43 -7.02 5.00 -2.59
C GLY A 43 -7.81 4.39 -1.44
N VAL A 44 -7.67 3.08 -1.25
CA VAL A 44 -8.19 2.30 -0.12
C VAL A 44 -7.09 2.02 0.91
N GLY A 45 -5.84 1.98 0.46
CA GLY A 45 -4.63 1.86 1.26
C GLY A 45 -3.54 2.80 0.77
N LEU A 46 -2.58 3.09 1.64
CA LEU A 46 -1.40 3.91 1.32
C LEU A 46 -0.25 3.57 2.27
N ALA A 47 0.88 3.18 1.70
CA ALA A 47 2.11 2.92 2.44
C ALA A 47 3.06 4.14 2.45
N ALA A 48 3.80 4.33 3.53
CA ALA A 48 4.72 5.46 3.69
C ALA A 48 5.78 5.58 2.56
N PRO A 49 6.33 4.49 1.98
CA PRO A 49 7.18 4.61 0.80
C PRO A 49 6.53 5.32 -0.39
N GLN A 50 5.21 5.20 -0.56
CA GLN A 50 4.48 5.86 -1.64
C GLN A 50 4.37 7.39 -1.46
N ILE A 51 4.63 7.90 -0.27
CA ILE A 51 4.75 9.35 0.00
C ILE A 51 6.19 9.80 0.20
N GLY A 52 7.16 8.94 -0.11
CA GLY A 52 8.58 9.25 -0.07
C GLY A 52 9.26 9.05 1.28
N LEU A 53 8.64 8.33 2.21
CA LEU A 53 9.16 8.01 3.53
C LEU A 53 9.49 6.52 3.65
N SER A 54 10.78 6.17 3.84
CA SER A 54 11.22 4.76 3.96
C SER A 54 11.05 4.24 5.41
N ILE A 55 9.80 4.30 5.92
CA ILE A 55 9.42 3.83 7.26
C ILE A 55 8.29 2.80 7.19
N ARG A 56 8.20 1.91 8.19
CA ARG A 56 7.23 0.83 8.21
C ARG A 56 5.88 1.31 8.75
N ILE A 57 5.14 2.04 7.92
CA ILE A 57 3.76 2.46 8.19
C ILE A 57 2.94 2.29 6.93
N PHE A 58 1.71 1.80 7.08
CA PHE A 58 0.67 1.95 6.08
C PHE A 58 -0.70 2.22 6.74
N VAL A 59 -1.60 2.82 6.00
CA VAL A 59 -2.98 3.09 6.41
C VAL A 59 -3.95 2.42 5.46
N ILE A 60 -5.08 1.97 5.98
CA ILE A 60 -6.18 1.39 5.20
C ILE A 60 -7.50 1.95 5.72
N ASP A 61 -8.39 2.29 4.81
CA ASP A 61 -9.80 2.53 5.09
C ASP A 61 -10.63 1.78 4.06
N ALA A 62 -11.21 0.66 4.48
CA ALA A 62 -12.05 -0.20 3.68
C ALA A 62 -13.54 -0.06 4.02
N THR A 63 -13.92 0.95 4.80
CA THR A 63 -15.31 1.16 5.23
C THR A 63 -16.30 1.33 4.08
N THR A 64 -15.83 1.81 2.93
CA THR A 64 -16.66 1.95 1.71
C THR A 64 -17.07 0.62 1.07
N TYR A 65 -16.48 -0.50 1.51
CA TYR A 65 -16.79 -1.86 1.05
C TYR A 65 -17.69 -2.63 2.03
N ALA A 66 -18.22 -1.96 3.05
CA ALA A 66 -19.08 -2.57 4.07
C ALA A 66 -20.40 -3.14 3.52
N ASP A 67 -20.88 -2.64 2.39
CA ASP A 67 -22.07 -3.18 1.72
C ASP A 67 -21.81 -4.58 1.13
N GLU A 68 -20.56 -4.88 0.77
CA GLU A 68 -20.14 -6.16 0.20
C GLU A 68 -19.60 -7.10 1.28
N GLU A 69 -18.83 -6.57 2.22
CA GLU A 69 -18.24 -7.27 3.38
C GLU A 69 -18.58 -6.50 4.67
N PRO A 70 -19.65 -6.85 5.40
CA PRO A 70 -20.14 -6.11 6.58
C PRO A 70 -19.11 -5.95 7.71
N GLU A 71 -18.14 -6.84 7.82
CA GLU A 71 -17.03 -6.77 8.77
C GLU A 71 -16.08 -5.58 8.51
N LEU A 72 -16.17 -4.95 7.34
CA LEU A 72 -15.38 -3.77 6.98
C LEU A 72 -16.01 -2.46 7.45
N ALA A 73 -17.19 -2.46 8.07
CA ALA A 73 -17.92 -1.24 8.46
C ALA A 73 -17.09 -0.28 9.32
N ASP A 74 -16.21 -0.81 10.16
CA ASP A 74 -15.31 -0.04 11.02
C ASP A 74 -13.83 -0.24 10.67
N PHE A 75 -13.53 -0.74 9.46
CA PHE A 75 -12.15 -1.06 9.07
C PHE A 75 -11.42 0.17 8.55
N LYS A 76 -11.05 1.05 9.49
CA LYS A 76 -10.12 2.16 9.28
C LYS A 76 -8.99 2.05 10.28
N LYS A 77 -7.78 1.73 9.81
CA LYS A 77 -6.63 1.40 10.68
C LYS A 77 -5.31 1.93 10.13
N ALA A 78 -4.41 2.32 11.06
CA ALA A 78 -3.00 2.51 10.79
C ALA A 78 -2.23 1.29 11.31
N PHE A 79 -1.28 0.82 10.52
CA PHE A 79 -0.40 -0.30 10.84
C PHE A 79 1.04 0.22 10.95
N ILE A 80 1.56 0.27 12.17
CA ILE A 80 2.91 0.75 12.46
C ILE A 80 3.80 -0.44 12.79
N ASN A 81 4.98 -0.50 12.18
CA ASN A 81 5.92 -1.62 12.29
C ASN A 81 5.26 -3.00 12.07
N PRO A 82 4.44 -3.15 11.03
CA PRO A 82 3.74 -4.40 10.81
C PRO A 82 4.70 -5.54 10.44
N GLU A 83 4.31 -6.75 10.87
CA GLU A 83 4.96 -8.02 10.53
C GLU A 83 3.89 -9.06 10.22
N ILE A 84 3.83 -9.56 8.99
CA ILE A 84 2.97 -10.69 8.65
C ILE A 84 3.59 -11.96 9.24
N ILE A 85 2.89 -12.53 10.24
CA ILE A 85 3.31 -13.74 10.93
C ILE A 85 3.03 -14.97 10.07
N GLU A 86 1.87 -14.99 9.41
CA GLU A 86 1.41 -16.14 8.66
C GLU A 86 0.47 -15.71 7.52
N ARG A 87 0.55 -16.43 6.40
CA ARG A 87 -0.41 -16.39 5.30
C ARG A 87 -1.14 -17.70 5.27
N ILE A 88 -2.48 -17.69 5.30
CA ILE A 88 -3.34 -18.83 5.59
C ILE A 88 -4.39 -18.95 4.49
N GLY A 89 -4.87 -20.19 4.28
CA GLY A 89 -5.95 -20.50 3.37
C GLY A 89 -5.53 -20.65 1.93
N ASP A 90 -6.53 -20.79 1.06
CA ASP A 90 -6.32 -20.97 -0.37
C ASP A 90 -5.89 -19.65 -1.04
N GLU A 91 -5.22 -19.78 -2.16
CA GLU A 91 -4.90 -18.64 -3.01
C GLU A 91 -6.13 -18.26 -3.85
N TRP A 92 -6.39 -16.97 -3.95
CA TRP A 92 -7.44 -16.44 -4.81
C TRP A 92 -6.94 -15.26 -5.64
N THR A 93 -7.57 -15.07 -6.77
CA THR A 93 -7.23 -14.01 -7.72
C THR A 93 -8.12 -12.81 -7.53
N MET A 94 -7.52 -11.61 -7.45
CA MET A 94 -8.24 -10.35 -7.43
C MET A 94 -7.55 -9.32 -8.31
N ASN A 95 -8.34 -8.44 -8.92
CA ASN A 95 -7.82 -7.34 -9.73
C ASN A 95 -7.29 -6.22 -8.84
N GLU A 96 -5.97 -6.00 -8.84
CA GLU A 96 -5.30 -4.97 -8.05
C GLU A 96 -4.89 -3.77 -8.90
N GLY A 97 -4.91 -2.59 -8.27
CA GLY A 97 -4.32 -1.36 -8.77
C GLY A 97 -3.44 -0.74 -7.68
N CYS A 98 -2.64 0.25 -8.03
CA CYS A 98 -1.75 0.92 -7.09
C CYS A 98 -1.56 2.39 -7.47
N LEU A 99 -1.60 3.29 -6.49
CA LEU A 99 -1.37 4.73 -6.72
C LEU A 99 0.01 5.02 -7.32
N SER A 100 1.01 4.20 -7.00
CA SER A 100 2.35 4.29 -7.58
C SER A 100 2.47 3.73 -9.00
N LEU A 101 1.41 3.08 -9.51
CA LEU A 101 1.28 2.48 -10.83
C LEU A 101 -0.01 2.95 -11.53
N PRO A 102 -0.19 4.26 -11.77
CA PRO A 102 -1.44 4.79 -12.31
C PRO A 102 -1.82 4.11 -13.64
N GLU A 103 -3.12 3.86 -13.83
CA GLU A 103 -3.71 3.20 -15.01
C GLU A 103 -3.22 1.76 -15.27
N ILE A 104 -2.54 1.13 -14.30
CA ILE A 104 -2.21 -0.30 -14.36
C ILE A 104 -3.05 -1.04 -13.35
N ARG A 105 -3.82 -2.01 -13.85
CA ARG A 105 -4.54 -2.99 -13.05
C ARG A 105 -4.30 -4.38 -13.63
N GLU A 106 -4.07 -5.35 -12.75
CA GLU A 106 -3.79 -6.73 -13.14
C GLU A 106 -4.39 -7.70 -12.11
N ASP A 107 -4.65 -8.90 -12.57
CA ASP A 107 -5.11 -9.97 -11.70
C ASP A 107 -3.92 -10.55 -10.94
N VAL A 108 -3.99 -10.49 -9.61
CA VAL A 108 -2.93 -10.90 -8.69
C VAL A 108 -3.43 -12.04 -7.81
N VAL A 109 -2.61 -13.06 -7.65
CA VAL A 109 -2.89 -14.20 -6.78
C VAL A 109 -2.26 -13.96 -5.41
N ARG A 110 -3.08 -14.09 -4.35
CA ARG A 110 -2.62 -14.01 -2.95
C ARG A 110 -3.41 -14.97 -2.06
N PRO A 111 -2.82 -15.41 -0.94
CA PRO A 111 -3.57 -16.11 0.12
C PRO A 111 -4.76 -15.27 0.61
N GLU A 112 -5.85 -15.96 0.94
CA GLU A 112 -7.11 -15.31 1.33
C GLU A 112 -7.09 -14.70 2.74
N THR A 113 -6.16 -15.15 3.61
CA THR A 113 -6.11 -14.77 5.01
C THR A 113 -4.68 -14.48 5.44
N VAL A 114 -4.51 -13.48 6.30
CA VAL A 114 -3.23 -13.14 6.91
C VAL A 114 -3.38 -12.97 8.42
N ARG A 115 -2.39 -13.45 9.17
CA ARG A 115 -2.18 -13.11 10.57
C ARG A 115 -1.03 -12.12 10.66
N ILE A 116 -1.31 -10.95 11.26
CA ILE A 116 -0.38 -9.82 11.30
C ILE A 116 -0.23 -9.29 12.71
N LYS A 117 1.01 -8.97 13.07
CA LYS A 117 1.37 -8.23 14.27
C LYS A 117 1.69 -6.79 13.87
N TYR A 118 1.21 -5.80 14.62
CA TYR A 118 1.50 -4.39 14.36
C TYR A 118 1.29 -3.55 15.62
N MET A 119 1.78 -2.33 15.62
CA MET A 119 1.45 -1.30 16.60
C MET A 119 0.37 -0.38 16.03
N ASP A 120 -0.56 0.04 16.87
CA ASP A 120 -1.48 1.14 16.56
C ASP A 120 -0.82 2.52 16.76
N GLU A 121 -1.56 3.60 16.56
CA GLU A 121 -1.09 4.98 16.72
C GLU A 121 -0.64 5.33 18.15
N ASN A 122 -1.06 4.55 19.15
CA ASN A 122 -0.64 4.67 20.53
C ASN A 122 0.51 3.74 20.91
N PHE A 123 1.10 3.05 19.92
CA PHE A 123 2.11 2.00 20.12
C PHE A 123 1.63 0.84 21.00
N VAL A 124 0.34 0.52 20.95
CA VAL A 124 -0.20 -0.71 21.53
C VAL A 124 -0.07 -1.83 20.50
N GLU A 125 0.50 -2.96 20.92
CA GLU A 125 0.69 -4.13 20.06
C GLU A 125 -0.62 -4.87 19.85
N HIS A 126 -0.90 -5.22 18.60
CA HIS A 126 -2.01 -6.05 18.16
C HIS A 126 -1.50 -7.25 17.38
N ILE A 127 -2.14 -8.41 17.57
CA ILE A 127 -1.96 -9.59 16.75
C ILE A 127 -3.35 -10.02 16.30
N GLU A 128 -3.65 -9.84 15.03
CA GLU A 128 -4.98 -10.04 14.49
C GLU A 128 -4.92 -10.87 13.19
N THR A 129 -6.02 -11.53 12.88
CA THR A 129 -6.19 -12.31 11.65
C THR A 129 -7.28 -11.67 10.81
N TYR A 130 -6.97 -11.41 9.54
CA TYR A 130 -7.87 -10.81 8.57
C TYR A 130 -8.03 -11.70 7.37
N GLY A 131 -9.26 -11.77 6.85
CA GLY A 131 -9.62 -12.48 5.62
C GLY A 131 -10.09 -11.53 4.52
N GLY A 132 -10.50 -12.09 3.40
CA GLY A 132 -11.20 -11.38 2.32
C GLY A 132 -10.47 -10.15 1.79
N PHE A 133 -11.25 -9.09 1.58
CA PHE A 133 -10.72 -7.83 1.03
C PHE A 133 -9.73 -7.15 1.99
N ALA A 134 -9.96 -7.19 3.31
CA ALA A 134 -9.00 -6.65 4.28
C ALA A 134 -7.62 -7.30 4.15
N ALA A 135 -7.57 -8.63 4.09
CA ALA A 135 -6.30 -9.36 3.90
C ALA A 135 -5.63 -9.03 2.57
N ARG A 136 -6.41 -8.78 1.52
CA ARG A 136 -5.91 -8.35 0.20
C ARG A 136 -5.17 -7.02 0.28
N VAL A 137 -5.82 -6.01 0.85
CA VAL A 137 -5.23 -4.67 0.95
C VAL A 137 -4.04 -4.67 1.92
N ILE A 138 -4.13 -5.37 3.06
CA ILE A 138 -3.02 -5.52 4.00
C ILE A 138 -1.76 -6.08 3.29
N GLN A 139 -1.90 -7.15 2.51
CA GLN A 139 -0.78 -7.74 1.79
C GLN A 139 -0.19 -6.80 0.75
N HIS A 140 -1.03 -6.03 0.06
CA HIS A 140 -0.60 -5.05 -0.94
C HIS A 140 0.24 -3.94 -0.29
N GLU A 141 -0.26 -3.33 0.80
CA GLU A 141 0.43 -2.24 1.48
C GLU A 141 1.69 -2.73 2.22
N TYR A 142 1.64 -3.94 2.77
CA TYR A 142 2.79 -4.57 3.40
C TYR A 142 3.94 -4.80 2.39
N ASP A 143 3.63 -5.25 1.18
CA ASP A 143 4.62 -5.45 0.13
C ASP A 143 5.41 -4.16 -0.18
N HIS A 144 4.75 -3.00 -0.16
CA HIS A 144 5.43 -1.71 -0.33
C HIS A 144 6.50 -1.44 0.73
N LEU A 145 6.31 -1.93 1.97
CA LEU A 145 7.30 -1.80 3.04
C LEU A 145 8.55 -2.66 2.80
N ASP A 146 8.41 -3.71 2.01
CA ASP A 146 9.52 -4.62 1.66
C ASP A 146 10.07 -4.35 0.24
N GLY A 147 9.67 -3.23 -0.38
CA GLY A 147 10.13 -2.82 -1.71
C GLY A 147 9.55 -3.65 -2.86
N ILE A 148 8.44 -4.34 -2.60
CA ILE A 148 7.72 -5.18 -3.56
C ILE A 148 6.51 -4.42 -4.11
N MET A 149 6.23 -4.55 -5.39
CA MET A 149 5.03 -4.02 -6.02
C MET A 149 4.21 -5.18 -6.61
N PHE A 150 2.88 -5.04 -6.69
CA PHE A 150 2.03 -6.14 -7.15
C PHE A 150 2.41 -6.70 -8.53
N ILE A 151 2.98 -5.87 -9.41
CA ILE A 151 3.48 -6.30 -10.72
C ILE A 151 4.64 -7.30 -10.64
N ASP A 152 5.33 -7.39 -9.50
CA ASP A 152 6.41 -8.36 -9.29
C ASP A 152 5.86 -9.78 -9.08
N LEU A 153 4.60 -9.90 -8.67
CA LEU A 153 3.89 -11.16 -8.49
C LEU A 153 3.32 -11.73 -9.79
N LEU A 154 3.31 -10.92 -10.85
CA LEU A 154 2.81 -11.34 -12.16
C LEU A 154 3.79 -12.29 -12.86
N ASN A 155 3.25 -13.16 -13.71
CA ASN A 155 4.11 -13.98 -14.56
C ASN A 155 4.97 -13.11 -15.51
N PRO A 156 6.12 -13.64 -15.97
CA PRO A 156 7.07 -12.86 -16.76
C PRO A 156 6.51 -12.27 -18.06
N LEU A 157 5.57 -12.98 -18.71
CA LEU A 157 4.94 -12.51 -19.94
C LEU A 157 4.09 -11.27 -19.69
N ARG A 158 3.23 -11.29 -18.65
CA ARG A 158 2.40 -10.13 -18.26
C ARG A 158 3.27 -8.93 -17.92
N ARG A 159 4.31 -9.12 -17.09
CA ARG A 159 5.27 -8.04 -16.75
C ARG A 159 5.91 -7.43 -18.00
N ARG A 160 6.28 -8.25 -18.99
CA ARG A 160 6.86 -7.77 -20.24
C ARG A 160 5.90 -6.91 -21.05
N LEU A 161 4.62 -7.26 -21.08
CA LEU A 161 3.58 -6.49 -21.77
C LEU A 161 3.36 -5.10 -21.14
N LEU A 162 3.59 -4.97 -19.84
CA LEU A 162 3.46 -3.70 -19.11
C LEU A 162 4.65 -2.73 -19.35
N LYS A 163 5.75 -3.15 -19.97
CA LYS A 163 6.98 -2.34 -20.07
C LYS A 163 6.75 -0.96 -20.66
N GLY A 164 5.88 -0.84 -21.67
CA GLY A 164 5.55 0.44 -22.30
C GLY A 164 4.84 1.39 -21.34
N LYS A 165 3.81 0.88 -20.62
CA LYS A 165 3.07 1.65 -19.62
C LYS A 165 3.97 2.07 -18.45
N LEU A 166 4.79 1.16 -17.93
CA LEU A 166 5.76 1.44 -16.87
C LEU A 166 6.76 2.54 -17.28
N THR A 167 7.25 2.50 -18.53
CA THR A 167 8.11 3.57 -19.06
C THR A 167 7.37 4.90 -19.17
N ALA A 168 6.08 4.90 -19.51
CA ALA A 168 5.28 6.14 -19.56
C ALA A 168 5.11 6.75 -18.16
N ILE A 169 4.89 5.93 -17.13
CA ILE A 169 4.79 6.37 -15.73
C ILE A 169 6.10 7.05 -15.28
N THR A 170 7.25 6.41 -15.51
CA THR A 170 8.55 7.00 -15.11
C THR A 170 8.84 8.36 -15.78
N LYS A 171 8.23 8.61 -16.93
CA LYS A 171 8.36 9.88 -17.67
C LYS A 171 7.28 10.90 -17.35
N GLY A 172 6.37 10.60 -16.42
CA GLY A 172 5.25 11.48 -16.08
C GLY A 172 4.25 11.68 -17.22
N LYS A 173 4.11 10.69 -18.11
CA LYS A 173 3.20 10.76 -19.26
C LYS A 173 1.80 10.22 -18.97
N VAL A 174 1.56 9.69 -17.77
CA VAL A 174 0.27 9.18 -17.33
C VAL A 174 -0.36 10.25 -16.43
N PRO A 175 -1.47 10.87 -16.83
CA PRO A 175 -2.15 11.89 -16.02
C PRO A 175 -2.82 11.25 -14.80
N THR A 176 -2.82 11.97 -13.67
CA THR A 176 -3.53 11.58 -12.45
C THR A 176 -4.21 12.79 -11.83
N LYS A 177 -5.21 12.58 -10.97
CA LYS A 177 -5.82 13.65 -10.17
C LYS A 177 -4.85 14.17 -9.08
N TYR A 178 -3.92 13.32 -8.63
CA TYR A 178 -2.96 13.63 -7.60
C TYR A 178 -1.59 14.02 -8.19
N ARG A 179 -0.80 14.73 -7.38
CA ARG A 179 0.57 15.09 -7.74
C ARG A 179 1.46 13.84 -7.71
N GLN A 180 2.25 13.66 -8.77
CA GLN A 180 3.24 12.58 -8.86
C GLN A 180 4.64 13.09 -8.52
N LYS A 181 5.38 12.32 -7.71
CA LYS A 181 6.83 12.46 -7.55
C LYS A 181 7.51 11.50 -8.52
N LEU A 182 8.09 12.05 -9.57
CA LEU A 182 8.77 11.28 -10.62
C LEU A 182 10.19 10.86 -10.20
N PRO A 183 10.71 9.73 -10.72
CA PRO A 183 12.08 9.30 -10.46
C PRO A 183 13.10 10.38 -10.80
N GLY A 184 14.09 10.58 -9.91
CA GLY A 184 15.19 11.53 -10.11
C GLY A 184 14.82 13.02 -10.00
N LYS A 185 13.59 13.37 -9.67
CA LYS A 185 13.21 14.75 -9.29
C LYS A 185 13.25 14.88 -7.77
N LYS A 186 14.05 15.84 -7.30
CA LYS A 186 14.10 16.23 -5.88
C LYS A 186 12.85 17.01 -5.50
#